data_c93f6cbaf48d630d1c23ccf85367c958
#
_entry.id   c93f6cbaf48d630d1c23ccf85367c958
#
_cell.length_a   1.000
_cell.length_b   1.000
_cell.length_c   1.000
_cell.angle_alpha   90.00
_cell.angle_beta   90.00
_cell.angle_gamma   90.00
#
_symmetry.space_group_name_H-M   'P 1'
#
loop_
_entity.id
_entity.type
_entity.pdbx_description
1 polymer ?
#
loop_
_entity_poly.entity_id
_entity_poly.type
_entity_poly.pdbx_seq_one_letter_code
_entity_poly.pdbx_strand_id
1 'polypeptide(L)'
;MRKTYKVIFFTTFLSIAFSVEQPKSINATKTWVNRNGHKIIKDFVKLLSIPNVASDTVNIRKNAEYISSLFEKRNFKMKLLELEKANPIIYGELKTPGAKRTLCFYVHYDGQPVNESKWANEPFKPILYDGPIDAGGKPIRIPKNNNDIDPEWRLYARSAGDDKAPILTILNAIDALKSSKIGITSNIKIFFEGEEEAGSTNLKAHLSNHRDILDDIDIWLFCDGPMHQSRQPQLVFGVRGVTGMEITVYGAARSLHSGHYGNWAPVPGQIIANLISSMKDANGKVLVNGFYDTVEPLSEFERLELSKIPDVDQQLKKELGLV
;
A
#
# COMPACT_ATOMS: atom_id res chain seq x y z
N MET A 1 -39.75 18.87 65.27
CA MET A 1 -39.72 17.97 64.16
C MET A 1 -39.61 18.78 62.84
N ARG A 2 -38.39 18.86 62.25
CA ARG A 2 -38.18 19.54 60.95
C ARG A 2 -38.13 18.42 59.85
N LYS A 3 -39.10 18.50 58.94
CA LYS A 3 -39.12 17.62 57.74
C LYS A 3 -38.19 18.20 56.72
N THR A 4 -37.11 17.41 56.36
CA THR A 4 -36.17 17.71 55.28
C THR A 4 -36.70 17.08 54.00
N TYR A 5 -37.07 17.89 53.02
CA TYR A 5 -37.41 17.41 51.67
C TYR A 5 -36.14 17.30 50.85
N LYS A 6 -35.80 16.06 50.41
CA LYS A 6 -34.75 15.82 49.39
C LYS A 6 -35.37 16.04 48.02
N VAL A 7 -34.92 17.09 47.35
CA VAL A 7 -35.23 17.32 45.93
C VAL A 7 -34.21 16.51 45.11
N ILE A 8 -34.69 15.50 44.39
CA ILE A 8 -33.87 14.73 43.44
C ILE A 8 -34.00 15.42 42.07
N PHE A 9 -32.92 16.04 41.62
CA PHE A 9 -32.82 16.55 40.25
C PHE A 9 -32.49 15.38 39.33
N PHE A 10 -33.45 14.96 38.48
CA PHE A 10 -33.20 14.09 37.34
C PHE A 10 -32.70 14.96 36.20
N THR A 11 -31.37 14.98 35.97
CA THR A 11 -30.78 15.52 34.74
C THR A 11 -30.85 14.45 33.66
N THR A 12 -31.85 14.52 32.82
CA THR A 12 -31.89 13.76 31.56
C THR A 12 -30.83 14.33 30.61
N PHE A 13 -29.71 13.65 30.51
CA PHE A 13 -28.75 13.87 29.41
C PHE A 13 -29.40 13.41 28.12
N LEU A 14 -29.90 14.36 27.35
CA LEU A 14 -30.28 14.11 25.95
C LEU A 14 -28.99 14.04 25.14
N SER A 15 -28.48 12.84 24.91
CA SER A 15 -27.39 12.60 23.95
C SER A 15 -27.91 12.83 22.55
N ILE A 16 -27.73 14.04 22.03
CA ILE A 16 -27.94 14.34 20.63
C ILE A 16 -26.78 13.67 19.87
N ALA A 17 -27.02 12.47 19.34
CA ALA A 17 -26.13 11.86 18.38
C ALA A 17 -26.19 12.69 17.09
N PHE A 18 -25.22 13.59 16.92
CA PHE A 18 -24.98 14.19 15.61
C PHE A 18 -24.53 13.08 14.66
N SER A 19 -25.43 12.60 13.83
CA SER A 19 -25.03 11.83 12.66
C SER A 19 -24.27 12.79 11.74
N VAL A 20 -22.95 12.68 11.69
CA VAL A 20 -22.15 13.38 10.70
C VAL A 20 -22.58 12.86 9.33
N GLU A 21 -23.31 13.69 8.58
CA GLU A 21 -23.75 13.35 7.24
C GLU A 21 -22.50 13.05 6.38
N GLN A 22 -22.43 11.86 5.81
CA GLN A 22 -21.27 11.49 4.99
C GLN A 22 -21.14 12.43 3.79
N PRO A 23 -19.92 12.88 3.45
CA PRO A 23 -19.70 13.73 2.29
C PRO A 23 -20.36 13.17 1.03
N LYS A 24 -20.96 14.02 0.21
CA LYS A 24 -21.61 13.63 -1.06
C LYS A 24 -20.70 12.82 -1.96
N SER A 25 -19.39 13.08 -1.94
CA SER A 25 -18.38 12.34 -2.68
C SER A 25 -18.27 10.87 -2.28
N ILE A 26 -18.37 10.57 -0.98
CA ILE A 26 -18.34 9.18 -0.47
C ILE A 26 -19.58 8.43 -0.95
N ASN A 27 -20.76 9.04 -0.86
CA ASN A 27 -22.00 8.43 -1.35
C ASN A 27 -21.99 8.22 -2.87
N ALA A 28 -21.39 9.16 -3.62
CA ALA A 28 -21.19 9.03 -5.05
C ALA A 28 -20.32 7.81 -5.39
N THR A 29 -19.21 7.64 -4.68
CA THR A 29 -18.30 6.51 -4.88
C THR A 29 -18.96 5.17 -4.55
N LYS A 30 -19.66 5.07 -3.41
CA LYS A 30 -20.42 3.86 -3.06
C LYS A 30 -21.47 3.51 -4.12
N THR A 31 -22.22 4.51 -4.58
CA THR A 31 -23.23 4.34 -5.63
C THR A 31 -22.60 3.87 -6.94
N TRP A 32 -21.45 4.44 -7.31
CA TRP A 32 -20.73 4.05 -8.52
C TRP A 32 -20.26 2.60 -8.47
N VAL A 33 -19.61 2.19 -7.37
CA VAL A 33 -19.11 0.82 -7.18
C VAL A 33 -20.28 -0.17 -7.25
N ASN A 34 -21.38 0.09 -6.56
CA ASN A 34 -22.56 -0.78 -6.57
C ASN A 34 -23.17 -0.94 -7.98
N ARG A 35 -23.12 0.09 -8.82
CA ARG A 35 -23.65 0.06 -10.19
C ARG A 35 -22.69 -0.52 -11.22
N ASN A 36 -21.39 -0.48 -10.96
CA ASN A 36 -20.36 -0.80 -11.94
C ASN A 36 -19.42 -1.93 -11.51
N GLY A 37 -19.66 -2.60 -10.39
CA GLY A 37 -18.73 -3.56 -9.79
C GLY A 37 -18.27 -4.65 -10.76
N HIS A 38 -19.19 -5.27 -11.54
CA HIS A 38 -18.81 -6.29 -12.53
C HIS A 38 -17.87 -5.73 -13.62
N LYS A 39 -18.08 -4.49 -14.04
CA LYS A 39 -17.21 -3.83 -15.01
C LYS A 39 -15.85 -3.53 -14.40
N ILE A 40 -15.83 -3.03 -13.15
CA ILE A 40 -14.61 -2.75 -12.41
C ILE A 40 -13.76 -4.03 -12.28
N ILE A 41 -14.37 -5.16 -11.91
CA ILE A 41 -13.68 -6.45 -11.81
C ILE A 41 -13.10 -6.86 -13.18
N LYS A 42 -13.88 -6.72 -14.27
CA LYS A 42 -13.40 -7.05 -15.62
C LYS A 42 -12.24 -6.16 -16.07
N ASP A 43 -12.33 -4.86 -15.82
CA ASP A 43 -11.26 -3.93 -16.16
C ASP A 43 -9.99 -4.24 -15.36
N PHE A 44 -10.15 -4.64 -14.09
CA PHE A 44 -9.04 -5.03 -13.24
C PHE A 44 -8.39 -6.34 -13.70
N VAL A 45 -9.19 -7.36 -14.00
CA VAL A 45 -8.69 -8.62 -14.62
C VAL A 45 -7.87 -8.32 -15.86
N LYS A 46 -8.33 -7.42 -16.73
CA LYS A 46 -7.60 -7.05 -17.94
C LYS A 46 -6.24 -6.40 -17.61
N LEU A 47 -6.17 -5.50 -16.64
CA LEU A 47 -4.92 -4.86 -16.22
C LEU A 47 -3.95 -5.88 -15.59
N LEU A 48 -4.46 -6.79 -14.75
CA LEU A 48 -3.67 -7.80 -14.08
C LEU A 48 -3.16 -8.90 -15.03
N SER A 49 -3.82 -9.10 -16.17
CA SER A 49 -3.40 -10.09 -17.17
C SER A 49 -2.18 -9.68 -17.98
N ILE A 50 -1.70 -8.43 -17.84
CA ILE A 50 -0.46 -7.98 -18.47
C ILE A 50 0.69 -8.27 -17.48
N PRO A 51 1.64 -9.16 -17.78
CA PRO A 51 2.80 -9.40 -16.94
C PRO A 51 3.55 -8.10 -16.63
N ASN A 52 4.13 -7.99 -15.44
CA ASN A 52 4.70 -6.71 -15.01
C ASN A 52 5.94 -6.83 -14.11
N VAL A 53 6.72 -7.87 -14.28
CA VAL A 53 8.04 -7.95 -13.62
C VAL A 53 8.95 -6.87 -14.22
N ALA A 54 9.61 -6.06 -13.38
CA ALA A 54 10.42 -4.91 -13.82
C ALA A 54 11.47 -5.24 -14.89
N SER A 55 12.05 -6.45 -14.86
CA SER A 55 13.02 -6.92 -15.87
C SER A 55 12.40 -7.28 -17.21
N ASP A 56 11.09 -7.47 -17.30
CA ASP A 56 10.34 -7.69 -18.54
C ASP A 56 9.92 -6.35 -19.16
N THR A 57 10.90 -5.65 -19.72
CA THR A 57 10.71 -4.29 -20.26
C THR A 57 9.63 -4.21 -21.35
N VAL A 58 9.40 -5.30 -22.09
CA VAL A 58 8.36 -5.36 -23.13
C VAL A 58 6.96 -5.30 -22.48
N ASN A 59 6.71 -6.10 -21.48
CA ASN A 59 5.40 -6.11 -20.81
C ASN A 59 5.24 -4.92 -19.87
N ILE A 60 6.31 -4.41 -19.27
CA ILE A 60 6.29 -3.12 -18.54
C ILE A 60 5.83 -1.99 -19.48
N ARG A 61 6.37 -1.92 -20.70
CA ARG A 61 5.93 -0.94 -21.71
C ARG A 61 4.44 -1.09 -22.05
N LYS A 62 3.96 -2.31 -22.26
CA LYS A 62 2.53 -2.57 -22.49
C LYS A 62 1.65 -2.12 -21.33
N ASN A 63 2.10 -2.33 -20.07
CA ASN A 63 1.40 -1.80 -18.90
C ASN A 63 1.33 -0.28 -18.95
N ALA A 64 2.48 0.40 -19.20
CA ALA A 64 2.55 1.85 -19.24
C ALA A 64 1.62 2.44 -20.30
N GLU A 65 1.60 1.88 -21.51
CA GLU A 65 0.72 2.30 -22.60
C GLU A 65 -0.76 2.05 -22.29
N TYR A 66 -1.07 0.85 -21.75
CA TYR A 66 -2.44 0.52 -21.38
C TYR A 66 -2.97 1.42 -20.27
N ILE A 67 -2.21 1.63 -19.19
CA ILE A 67 -2.58 2.51 -18.09
C ILE A 67 -2.76 3.94 -18.60
N SER A 68 -1.82 4.47 -19.40
CA SER A 68 -1.94 5.78 -20.01
C SER A 68 -3.26 5.92 -20.77
N SER A 69 -3.63 4.93 -21.59
CA SER A 69 -4.88 4.96 -22.36
C SER A 69 -6.14 5.02 -21.47
N LEU A 70 -6.09 4.50 -20.24
CA LEU A 70 -7.20 4.57 -19.29
C LEU A 70 -7.39 5.98 -18.72
N PHE A 71 -6.28 6.68 -18.46
CA PHE A 71 -6.31 8.07 -17.98
C PHE A 71 -6.62 9.07 -19.07
N GLU A 72 -6.14 8.88 -20.30
CA GLU A 72 -6.49 9.70 -21.48
C GLU A 72 -8.00 9.77 -21.70
N LYS A 73 -8.72 8.65 -21.56
CA LYS A 73 -10.19 8.58 -21.64
C LYS A 73 -10.89 9.46 -20.59
N ARG A 74 -10.17 9.93 -19.58
CA ARG A 74 -10.65 10.82 -18.52
C ARG A 74 -10.10 12.24 -18.62
N ASN A 75 -9.56 12.56 -19.80
CA ASN A 75 -9.00 13.86 -20.16
C ASN A 75 -7.68 14.22 -19.45
N PHE A 76 -6.94 13.23 -18.95
CA PHE A 76 -5.56 13.46 -18.53
C PHE A 76 -4.68 13.70 -19.77
N LYS A 77 -3.76 14.65 -19.65
CA LYS A 77 -2.64 14.79 -20.57
C LYS A 77 -1.53 13.84 -20.13
N MET A 78 -1.32 12.78 -20.90
CA MET A 78 -0.38 11.74 -20.55
C MET A 78 0.99 11.94 -21.21
N LYS A 79 2.04 11.50 -20.52
CA LYS A 79 3.42 11.45 -21.01
C LYS A 79 4.14 10.28 -20.33
N LEU A 80 4.90 9.49 -21.10
CA LEU A 80 5.87 8.56 -20.54
C LEU A 80 7.20 9.33 -20.37
N LEU A 81 7.71 9.36 -19.15
CA LEU A 81 8.99 9.96 -18.84
C LEU A 81 10.06 8.88 -19.01
N GLU A 82 10.91 9.07 -19.98
CA GLU A 82 11.91 8.08 -20.40
C GLU A 82 13.29 8.42 -19.84
N LEU A 83 14.01 7.41 -19.45
CA LEU A 83 15.46 7.45 -19.20
C LEU A 83 16.12 6.27 -19.91
N GLU A 84 17.40 6.42 -20.24
CA GLU A 84 18.17 5.32 -20.82
C GLU A 84 18.30 4.19 -19.80
N LYS A 85 17.99 2.97 -20.23
CA LYS A 85 18.07 1.72 -19.42
C LYS A 85 17.15 1.69 -18.20
N ALA A 86 16.11 2.51 -18.17
CA ALA A 86 15.09 2.51 -17.13
C ALA A 86 13.71 2.18 -17.69
N ASN A 87 12.84 1.65 -16.85
CA ASN A 87 11.44 1.56 -17.17
C ASN A 87 10.79 2.96 -17.12
N PRO A 88 9.82 3.28 -17.98
CA PRO A 88 9.24 4.60 -18.02
C PRO A 88 8.42 4.90 -16.76
N ILE A 89 8.43 6.17 -16.33
CA ILE A 89 7.42 6.68 -15.42
C ILE A 89 6.18 7.07 -16.23
N ILE A 90 5.01 6.66 -15.78
CA ILE A 90 3.75 7.13 -16.33
C ILE A 90 3.40 8.43 -15.63
N TYR A 91 3.48 9.53 -16.33
CA TYR A 91 3.05 10.85 -15.85
C TYR A 91 1.76 11.25 -16.52
N GLY A 92 0.85 11.84 -15.76
CA GLY A 92 -0.38 12.38 -16.27
C GLY A 92 -0.85 13.59 -15.48
N GLU A 93 -1.51 14.53 -16.16
CA GLU A 93 -2.04 15.73 -15.55
C GLU A 93 -3.49 15.99 -15.96
N LEU A 94 -4.35 16.24 -14.99
CA LEU A 94 -5.70 16.76 -15.16
C LEU A 94 -5.80 18.13 -14.51
N LYS A 95 -5.84 19.18 -15.33
CA LYS A 95 -6.02 20.56 -14.87
C LYS A 95 -7.49 20.85 -14.59
N THR A 96 -7.73 21.44 -13.42
CA THR A 96 -9.06 21.85 -12.98
C THR A 96 -9.14 23.39 -12.97
N PRO A 97 -10.07 24.01 -13.72
CA PRO A 97 -10.21 25.45 -13.71
C PRO A 97 -10.44 26.01 -12.30
N GLY A 98 -9.65 27.00 -11.92
CA GLY A 98 -9.73 27.65 -10.60
C GLY A 98 -9.14 26.85 -9.45
N ALA A 99 -8.53 25.70 -9.70
CA ALA A 99 -7.83 24.94 -8.66
C ALA A 99 -6.66 25.73 -8.07
N LYS A 100 -6.55 25.68 -6.75
CA LYS A 100 -5.47 26.34 -5.98
C LYS A 100 -4.43 25.33 -5.47
N ARG A 101 -4.68 24.05 -5.64
CA ARG A 101 -3.81 22.98 -5.14
C ARG A 101 -3.65 21.90 -6.19
N THR A 102 -2.50 21.24 -6.15
CA THR A 102 -2.14 20.11 -7.00
C THR A 102 -1.88 18.90 -6.14
N LEU A 103 -2.64 17.83 -6.35
CA LEU A 103 -2.45 16.53 -5.73
C LEU A 103 -1.73 15.61 -6.70
N CYS A 104 -0.75 14.86 -6.25
CA CYS A 104 -0.11 13.82 -7.04
C CYS A 104 -0.31 12.46 -6.39
N PHE A 105 -0.82 11.51 -7.16
CA PHE A 105 -0.91 10.11 -6.75
C PHE A 105 0.33 9.37 -7.24
N TYR A 106 1.02 8.72 -6.31
CA TYR A 106 2.08 7.77 -6.59
C TYR A 106 1.54 6.35 -6.44
N VAL A 107 1.86 5.51 -7.40
CA VAL A 107 1.60 4.07 -7.46
C VAL A 107 2.78 3.42 -8.16
N HIS A 108 3.11 2.17 -7.88
CA HIS A 108 3.97 1.43 -8.79
C HIS A 108 3.16 0.41 -9.62
N TYR A 109 3.60 0.16 -10.86
CA TYR A 109 2.88 -0.73 -11.76
C TYR A 109 3.68 -1.98 -12.14
N ASP A 110 4.90 -2.10 -11.66
CA ASP A 110 5.67 -3.35 -11.70
C ASP A 110 5.28 -4.29 -10.56
N GLY A 111 5.89 -5.43 -10.48
CA GLY A 111 5.63 -6.42 -9.46
C GLY A 111 6.82 -7.35 -9.26
N GLN A 112 6.89 -7.95 -8.08
CA GLN A 112 7.92 -8.91 -7.72
C GLN A 112 8.02 -10.06 -8.73
N PRO A 113 9.24 -10.57 -8.99
CA PRO A 113 9.44 -11.80 -9.73
C PRO A 113 8.59 -12.94 -9.17
N VAL A 114 8.15 -13.83 -10.05
CA VAL A 114 7.28 -14.94 -9.68
C VAL A 114 8.01 -16.28 -9.77
N ASN A 115 7.77 -17.13 -8.79
CA ASN A 115 8.09 -18.55 -8.88
C ASN A 115 6.76 -19.30 -9.04
N GLU A 116 6.40 -19.66 -10.27
CA GLU A 116 5.11 -20.26 -10.60
C GLU A 116 4.78 -21.52 -9.77
N SER A 117 5.81 -22.30 -9.37
CA SER A 117 5.60 -23.50 -8.55
C SER A 117 5.06 -23.22 -7.14
N LYS A 118 5.12 -21.96 -6.69
CA LYS A 118 4.61 -21.52 -5.39
C LYS A 118 3.21 -20.89 -5.47
N TRP A 119 2.64 -20.82 -6.68
CA TRP A 119 1.32 -20.22 -6.89
C TRP A 119 0.25 -21.30 -7.05
N ALA A 120 -0.92 -21.09 -6.46
CA ALA A 120 -2.07 -21.96 -6.65
C ALA A 120 -2.63 -21.88 -8.08
N ASN A 121 -2.40 -20.75 -8.77
CA ASN A 121 -2.81 -20.51 -10.15
C ASN A 121 -1.70 -19.72 -10.86
N GLU A 122 -1.74 -19.64 -12.20
CA GLU A 122 -0.78 -18.86 -12.96
C GLU A 122 -0.82 -17.37 -12.52
N PRO A 123 0.33 -16.76 -12.16
CA PRO A 123 0.38 -15.43 -11.53
C PRO A 123 -0.30 -14.30 -12.30
N PHE A 124 -0.28 -14.36 -13.64
CA PHE A 124 -0.86 -13.35 -14.54
C PHE A 124 -2.17 -13.80 -15.20
N LYS A 125 -2.81 -14.82 -14.61
CA LYS A 125 -4.19 -15.22 -14.94
C LYS A 125 -5.10 -14.96 -13.73
N PRO A 126 -5.68 -13.75 -13.62
CA PRO A 126 -6.49 -13.37 -12.47
C PRO A 126 -7.68 -14.30 -12.28
N ILE A 127 -7.84 -14.81 -11.07
CA ILE A 127 -8.96 -15.69 -10.69
C ILE A 127 -9.69 -15.10 -9.50
N LEU A 128 -11.02 -15.05 -9.64
CA LEU A 128 -11.92 -14.63 -8.57
C LEU A 128 -12.28 -15.84 -7.68
N TYR A 129 -12.26 -15.63 -6.37
CA TYR A 129 -12.62 -16.62 -5.36
C TYR A 129 -13.76 -16.09 -4.49
N ASP A 130 -14.59 -16.99 -3.97
CA ASP A 130 -15.69 -16.67 -3.06
C ASP A 130 -15.25 -16.27 -1.64
N GLY A 131 -13.96 -16.32 -1.36
CA GLY A 131 -13.34 -15.94 -0.10
C GLY A 131 -11.82 -16.13 -0.12
N PRO A 132 -11.13 -15.96 1.02
CA PRO A 132 -9.70 -16.18 1.12
C PRO A 132 -9.31 -17.65 0.85
N ILE A 133 -8.27 -17.88 0.04
CA ILE A 133 -7.78 -19.23 -0.30
C ILE A 133 -7.40 -19.98 0.97
N ASP A 134 -6.70 -19.32 1.90
CA ASP A 134 -6.26 -19.91 3.16
C ASP A 134 -7.41 -20.29 4.10
N ALA A 135 -8.58 -19.70 3.90
CA ALA A 135 -9.81 -20.05 4.60
C ALA A 135 -10.70 -21.05 3.83
N GLY A 136 -10.17 -21.64 2.75
CA GLY A 136 -10.88 -22.63 1.93
C GLY A 136 -11.76 -22.05 0.83
N GLY A 137 -11.55 -20.79 0.47
CA GLY A 137 -12.21 -20.14 -0.65
C GLY A 137 -12.04 -20.90 -1.96
N LYS A 138 -13.05 -20.89 -2.81
CA LYS A 138 -13.08 -21.62 -4.08
C LYS A 138 -13.13 -20.67 -5.27
N PRO A 139 -12.53 -21.03 -6.40
CA PRO A 139 -12.60 -20.24 -7.61
C PRO A 139 -14.03 -20.13 -8.12
N ILE A 140 -14.44 -18.93 -8.48
CA ILE A 140 -15.75 -18.61 -9.03
C ILE A 140 -15.64 -17.85 -10.35
N ARG A 141 -16.70 -17.86 -11.13
CA ARG A 141 -16.77 -17.07 -12.36
C ARG A 141 -17.03 -15.61 -12.04
N ILE A 142 -16.46 -14.71 -12.84
CA ILE A 142 -16.79 -13.28 -12.77
C ILE A 142 -18.30 -13.13 -12.99
N PRO A 143 -19.01 -12.42 -12.08
CA PRO A 143 -20.45 -12.26 -12.16
C PRO A 143 -20.83 -11.51 -13.43
N LYS A 144 -22.04 -11.78 -13.95
CA LYS A 144 -22.59 -11.07 -15.10
C LYS A 144 -23.28 -9.77 -14.70
N ASN A 145 -23.75 -9.69 -13.46
CA ASN A 145 -24.54 -8.59 -12.91
C ASN A 145 -23.87 -8.02 -11.64
N ASN A 146 -24.17 -6.77 -11.32
CA ASN A 146 -23.66 -6.13 -10.10
C ASN A 146 -24.29 -6.67 -8.81
N ASN A 147 -25.55 -7.13 -8.90
CA ASN A 147 -26.29 -7.61 -7.72
C ASN A 147 -25.74 -8.93 -7.15
N ASP A 148 -24.90 -9.61 -7.92
CA ASP A 148 -24.33 -10.91 -7.55
C ASP A 148 -22.92 -10.78 -6.94
N ILE A 149 -22.43 -9.55 -6.68
CA ILE A 149 -21.08 -9.31 -6.17
C ILE A 149 -21.11 -9.28 -4.64
N ASP A 150 -20.41 -10.23 -4.03
CA ASP A 150 -20.14 -10.22 -2.60
C ASP A 150 -18.82 -9.45 -2.32
N PRO A 151 -18.81 -8.47 -1.41
CA PRO A 151 -17.59 -7.73 -1.03
C PRO A 151 -16.53 -8.62 -0.37
N GLU A 152 -16.90 -9.83 0.07
CA GLU A 152 -15.95 -10.79 0.64
C GLU A 152 -15.17 -11.60 -0.40
N TRP A 153 -15.53 -11.50 -1.67
CA TRP A 153 -14.78 -12.16 -2.74
C TRP A 153 -13.36 -11.59 -2.87
N ARG A 154 -12.46 -12.42 -3.34
CA ARG A 154 -11.03 -12.09 -3.52
C ARG A 154 -10.60 -12.35 -4.95
N LEU A 155 -9.89 -11.39 -5.53
CA LEU A 155 -9.26 -11.54 -6.85
C LEU A 155 -7.76 -11.79 -6.64
N TYR A 156 -7.29 -12.94 -7.07
CA TYR A 156 -5.90 -13.36 -6.94
C TYR A 156 -5.15 -13.25 -8.27
N ALA A 157 -4.08 -12.50 -8.27
CA ALA A 157 -3.08 -12.39 -9.33
C ALA A 157 -1.83 -11.68 -8.77
N ARG A 158 -0.70 -11.73 -9.48
CA ARG A 158 0.44 -10.86 -9.17
C ARG A 158 -0.01 -9.39 -9.29
N SER A 159 0.44 -8.57 -8.36
CA SER A 159 0.15 -7.13 -8.26
C SER A 159 -1.34 -6.77 -8.09
N ALA A 160 -2.19 -7.70 -7.67
CA ALA A 160 -3.59 -7.41 -7.44
C ALA A 160 -3.81 -6.45 -6.25
N GLY A 161 -3.02 -6.58 -5.17
CA GLY A 161 -3.00 -5.63 -4.05
C GLY A 161 -1.89 -4.62 -4.20
N ASP A 162 -0.70 -5.10 -4.45
CA ASP A 162 0.56 -4.43 -4.50
C ASP A 162 1.08 -4.44 -5.97
N ASP A 163 0.91 -3.33 -6.77
CA ASP A 163 0.19 -2.10 -6.40
C ASP A 163 -0.73 -1.62 -7.56
N LYS A 164 -1.30 -2.54 -8.37
CA LYS A 164 -2.18 -2.17 -9.48
C LYS A 164 -3.61 -1.79 -9.04
N ALA A 165 -4.07 -2.19 -7.84
CA ALA A 165 -5.42 -1.87 -7.35
C ALA A 165 -5.67 -0.36 -7.23
N PRO A 166 -4.76 0.45 -6.68
CA PRO A 166 -4.93 1.90 -6.59
C PRO A 166 -5.14 2.58 -7.94
N ILE A 167 -4.54 2.07 -9.03
CA ILE A 167 -4.76 2.61 -10.38
C ILE A 167 -6.25 2.60 -10.73
N LEU A 168 -6.91 1.45 -10.54
CA LEU A 168 -8.35 1.33 -10.78
C LEU A 168 -9.18 2.13 -9.77
N THR A 169 -8.71 2.23 -8.53
CA THR A 169 -9.39 2.99 -7.48
C THR A 169 -9.44 4.48 -7.85
N ILE A 170 -8.32 5.06 -8.28
CA ILE A 170 -8.24 6.46 -8.73
C ILE A 170 -9.16 6.69 -9.94
N LEU A 171 -9.10 5.82 -10.94
CA LEU A 171 -9.93 5.93 -12.14
C LEU A 171 -11.43 5.89 -11.80
N ASN A 172 -11.85 4.95 -10.92
CA ASN A 172 -13.24 4.82 -10.53
C ASN A 172 -13.72 5.96 -9.62
N ALA A 173 -12.85 6.52 -8.77
CA ALA A 173 -13.16 7.71 -7.99
C ALA A 173 -13.47 8.92 -8.89
N ILE A 174 -12.66 9.13 -9.93
CA ILE A 174 -12.88 10.19 -10.93
C ILE A 174 -14.20 9.97 -11.67
N ASP A 175 -14.47 8.74 -12.12
CA ASP A 175 -15.71 8.39 -12.81
C ASP A 175 -16.94 8.56 -11.92
N ALA A 176 -16.84 8.21 -10.64
CA ALA A 176 -17.89 8.39 -9.64
C ALA A 176 -18.25 9.87 -9.44
N LEU A 177 -17.25 10.73 -9.26
CA LEU A 177 -17.44 12.17 -9.12
C LEU A 177 -18.08 12.75 -10.39
N LYS A 178 -17.57 12.40 -11.56
CA LYS A 178 -18.08 12.85 -12.87
C LYS A 178 -19.54 12.42 -13.07
N SER A 179 -19.87 11.15 -12.80
CA SER A 179 -21.23 10.63 -12.98
C SER A 179 -22.24 11.28 -12.03
N SER A 180 -21.79 11.69 -10.85
CA SER A 180 -22.60 12.38 -9.84
C SER A 180 -22.58 13.90 -9.99
N LYS A 181 -21.95 14.44 -11.04
CA LYS A 181 -21.78 15.88 -11.30
C LYS A 181 -21.12 16.63 -10.13
N ILE A 182 -20.23 15.95 -9.40
CA ILE A 182 -19.41 16.57 -8.36
C ILE A 182 -18.11 17.03 -9.00
N GLY A 183 -17.84 18.33 -8.94
CA GLY A 183 -16.62 18.92 -9.51
C GLY A 183 -15.37 18.52 -8.73
N ILE A 184 -14.30 18.22 -9.45
CA ILE A 184 -12.96 18.11 -8.88
C ILE A 184 -12.47 19.54 -8.61
N THR A 185 -11.90 19.79 -7.43
CA THR A 185 -11.50 21.12 -6.96
C THR A 185 -10.00 21.35 -6.95
N SER A 186 -9.21 20.31 -7.21
CA SER A 186 -7.75 20.36 -7.28
C SER A 186 -7.26 19.94 -8.65
N ASN A 187 -6.07 20.39 -9.06
CA ASN A 187 -5.36 19.70 -10.14
C ASN A 187 -4.98 18.30 -9.66
N ILE A 188 -4.99 17.35 -10.56
CA ILE A 188 -4.57 15.99 -10.26
C ILE A 188 -3.41 15.63 -11.16
N LYS A 189 -2.33 15.16 -10.55
CA LYS A 189 -1.21 14.52 -11.23
C LYS A 189 -1.15 13.05 -10.84
N ILE A 190 -0.63 12.25 -11.74
CA ILE A 190 -0.23 10.87 -11.46
C ILE A 190 1.25 10.72 -11.83
N PHE A 191 1.95 9.96 -11.01
CA PHE A 191 3.35 9.62 -11.20
C PHE A 191 3.51 8.15 -10.81
N PHE A 192 3.47 7.26 -11.81
CA PHE A 192 3.49 5.81 -11.56
C PHE A 192 4.82 5.22 -11.99
N GLU A 193 5.44 4.48 -11.08
CA GLU A 193 6.75 3.89 -11.22
C GLU A 193 6.69 2.45 -11.76
N GLY A 194 7.67 2.05 -12.55
CA GLY A 194 7.78 0.70 -13.10
C GLY A 194 9.01 -0.08 -12.62
N GLU A 195 9.62 0.32 -11.51
CA GLU A 195 10.83 -0.28 -10.94
C GLU A 195 10.84 -0.32 -9.41
N GLU A 196 9.71 -0.12 -8.75
CA GLU A 196 9.64 -0.05 -7.28
C GLU A 196 10.14 -1.36 -6.68
N GLU A 197 9.60 -2.47 -7.13
CA GLU A 197 9.92 -3.83 -6.68
C GLU A 197 11.34 -4.31 -7.08
N ALA A 198 12.00 -3.55 -7.95
CA ALA A 198 13.42 -3.70 -8.28
C ALA A 198 14.32 -2.71 -7.51
N GLY A 199 13.77 -1.99 -6.52
CA GLY A 199 14.48 -1.09 -5.63
C GLY A 199 14.59 0.35 -6.14
N SER A 200 13.69 0.81 -7.03
CA SER A 200 13.58 2.21 -7.49
C SER A 200 14.89 2.82 -7.99
N THR A 201 15.71 2.03 -8.66
CA THR A 201 17.10 2.40 -9.01
C THR A 201 17.21 3.72 -9.76
N ASN A 202 16.23 4.00 -10.64
CA ASN A 202 16.23 5.18 -11.50
C ASN A 202 15.29 6.30 -11.01
N LEU A 203 14.51 6.09 -9.94
CA LEU A 203 13.52 7.05 -9.43
C LEU A 203 14.14 8.43 -9.15
N LYS A 204 15.29 8.46 -8.47
CA LYS A 204 15.99 9.71 -8.14
C LYS A 204 16.34 10.51 -9.41
N ALA A 205 16.77 9.84 -10.47
CA ALA A 205 17.07 10.50 -11.74
C ALA A 205 15.81 11.04 -12.42
N HIS A 206 14.70 10.26 -12.43
CA HIS A 206 13.42 10.75 -12.92
C HIS A 206 12.94 12.00 -12.19
N LEU A 207 12.96 12.00 -10.86
CA LEU A 207 12.56 13.15 -10.05
C LEU A 207 13.43 14.38 -10.32
N SER A 208 14.75 14.19 -10.45
CA SER A 208 15.69 15.29 -10.71
C SER A 208 15.52 15.89 -12.09
N ASN A 209 15.26 15.08 -13.11
CA ASN A 209 15.18 15.52 -14.52
C ASN A 209 13.81 16.15 -14.86
N HIS A 210 12.82 15.99 -14.00
CA HIS A 210 11.45 16.42 -14.28
C HIS A 210 10.88 17.35 -13.20
N ARG A 211 11.75 18.10 -12.52
CA ARG A 211 11.34 19.05 -11.48
C ARG A 211 10.37 20.11 -12.00
N ASP A 212 10.55 20.53 -13.23
CA ASP A 212 9.70 21.52 -13.92
C ASP A 212 8.20 21.17 -13.93
N ILE A 213 7.89 19.86 -13.94
CA ILE A 213 6.51 19.38 -13.91
C ILE A 213 6.09 18.84 -12.53
N LEU A 214 6.98 18.79 -11.54
CA LEU A 214 6.72 18.23 -10.22
C LEU A 214 6.76 19.29 -9.10
N ASP A 215 7.44 20.41 -9.29
CA ASP A 215 7.65 21.43 -8.26
C ASP A 215 6.36 22.18 -7.82
N ASP A 216 5.26 22.07 -8.60
CA ASP A 216 3.96 22.65 -8.27
C ASP A 216 3.02 21.67 -7.51
N ILE A 217 3.53 20.53 -7.07
CA ILE A 217 2.75 19.55 -6.31
C ILE A 217 2.72 19.95 -4.83
N ASP A 218 1.52 20.21 -4.31
CA ASP A 218 1.32 20.52 -2.89
C ASP A 218 1.33 19.30 -1.99
N ILE A 219 0.79 18.16 -2.48
CA ILE A 219 0.65 16.92 -1.70
C ILE A 219 0.90 15.71 -2.59
N TRP A 220 1.77 14.84 -2.12
CA TRP A 220 1.95 13.49 -2.68
C TRP A 220 1.15 12.48 -1.86
N LEU A 221 0.37 11.66 -2.54
CA LEU A 221 -0.40 10.55 -1.97
C LEU A 221 0.20 9.24 -2.48
N PHE A 222 0.96 8.58 -1.63
CA PHE A 222 1.50 7.25 -1.90
C PHE A 222 0.40 6.23 -1.65
N CYS A 223 -0.04 5.56 -2.70
CA CYS A 223 -1.15 4.61 -2.65
C CYS A 223 -0.68 3.17 -2.43
N ASP A 224 0.56 3.00 -2.03
CA ASP A 224 1.25 1.75 -1.77
C ASP A 224 1.23 1.42 -0.27
N GLY A 225 0.07 1.11 0.23
CA GLY A 225 -0.10 0.77 1.63
C GLY A 225 -1.17 -0.31 1.84
N PRO A 226 -0.94 -1.26 2.76
CA PRO A 226 -1.92 -2.29 3.05
C PRO A 226 -3.20 -1.69 3.65
N MET A 227 -4.34 -2.31 3.35
CA MET A 227 -5.57 -2.02 4.07
C MET A 227 -5.42 -2.47 5.53
N HIS A 228 -5.86 -1.64 6.48
CA HIS A 228 -5.86 -2.02 7.89
C HIS A 228 -6.75 -3.26 8.11
N GLN A 229 -6.36 -4.17 9.01
CA GLN A 229 -7.07 -5.42 9.28
C GLN A 229 -8.51 -5.21 9.74
N SER A 230 -8.81 -4.08 10.38
CA SER A 230 -10.19 -3.67 10.67
C SER A 230 -11.01 -3.33 9.43
N ARG A 231 -10.41 -3.30 8.23
CA ARG A 231 -11.01 -2.88 6.95
C ARG A 231 -11.48 -1.43 6.92
N GLN A 232 -11.06 -0.63 7.89
CA GLN A 232 -11.29 0.81 7.86
C GLN A 232 -10.26 1.50 6.97
N PRO A 233 -10.65 2.55 6.22
CA PRO A 233 -9.72 3.40 5.51
C PRO A 233 -8.74 4.03 6.50
N GLN A 234 -7.46 4.08 6.12
CA GLN A 234 -6.42 4.72 6.93
C GLN A 234 -5.61 5.70 6.09
N LEU A 235 -5.11 6.74 6.74
CA LEU A 235 -4.07 7.61 6.23
C LEU A 235 -2.84 7.43 7.11
N VAL A 236 -1.71 7.13 6.48
CA VAL A 236 -0.44 6.92 7.15
C VAL A 236 0.43 8.14 6.87
N PHE A 237 0.83 8.87 7.93
CA PHE A 237 1.62 10.10 7.80
C PHE A 237 3.12 9.87 7.86
N GLY A 238 3.55 8.62 7.95
CA GLY A 238 4.94 8.24 7.96
C GLY A 238 5.08 6.73 8.04
N VAL A 239 6.24 6.24 7.68
CA VAL A 239 6.60 4.82 7.73
C VAL A 239 7.84 4.64 8.60
N ARG A 240 8.01 3.45 9.14
CA ARG A 240 9.24 3.10 9.86
C ARG A 240 10.41 3.11 8.88
N GLY A 241 11.53 3.69 9.31
CA GLY A 241 12.79 3.54 8.58
C GLY A 241 13.19 2.07 8.51
N VAL A 242 13.85 1.69 7.43
CA VAL A 242 14.48 0.40 7.25
C VAL A 242 15.94 0.60 6.89
N THR A 243 16.81 -0.19 7.49
CA THR A 243 18.22 -0.30 7.09
C THR A 243 18.63 -1.75 7.14
N GLY A 244 19.50 -2.14 6.24
CA GLY A 244 20.07 -3.47 6.17
C GLY A 244 21.59 -3.42 6.18
N MET A 245 22.21 -4.50 6.63
CA MET A 245 23.63 -4.70 6.51
C MET A 245 23.92 -6.14 6.18
N GLU A 246 25.00 -6.37 5.46
CA GLU A 246 25.57 -7.70 5.26
C GLU A 246 26.78 -7.85 6.18
N ILE A 247 26.81 -8.93 6.96
CA ILE A 247 27.91 -9.23 7.87
C ILE A 247 28.58 -10.52 7.44
N THR A 248 29.86 -10.42 7.07
CA THR A 248 30.70 -11.57 6.75
C THR A 248 31.76 -11.73 7.82
N VAL A 249 31.81 -12.91 8.44
CA VAL A 249 32.86 -13.27 9.40
C VAL A 249 33.78 -14.32 8.79
N TYR A 250 35.05 -14.01 8.75
CA TYR A 250 36.08 -14.89 8.21
C TYR A 250 36.65 -15.78 9.32
N GLY A 251 36.88 -17.06 9.01
CA GLY A 251 37.53 -18.03 9.87
C GLY A 251 38.82 -18.56 9.25
N ALA A 252 39.16 -19.80 9.57
CA ALA A 252 40.34 -20.47 8.97
C ALA A 252 40.18 -20.61 7.44
N ALA A 253 41.29 -20.49 6.70
CA ALA A 253 41.31 -20.60 5.24
C ALA A 253 40.93 -21.99 4.68
N ARG A 254 40.78 -23.00 5.56
CA ARG A 254 40.36 -24.37 5.22
C ARG A 254 39.57 -25.00 6.37
N SER A 255 38.87 -26.07 6.09
CA SER A 255 38.23 -26.90 7.11
C SER A 255 39.24 -27.46 8.11
N LEU A 256 38.91 -27.41 9.38
CA LEU A 256 39.74 -27.87 10.49
C LEU A 256 39.07 -29.08 11.16
N HIS A 257 39.89 -30.05 11.62
CA HIS A 257 39.42 -31.17 12.40
C HIS A 257 39.09 -30.71 13.83
N SER A 258 37.87 -30.91 14.29
CA SER A 258 37.40 -30.43 15.59
C SER A 258 38.18 -31.00 16.79
N GLY A 259 38.61 -32.24 16.72
CA GLY A 259 39.42 -32.89 17.76
C GLY A 259 40.83 -32.27 17.92
N HIS A 260 41.36 -31.62 16.90
CA HIS A 260 42.68 -31.01 16.95
C HIS A 260 42.66 -29.47 17.23
N TYR A 261 41.59 -28.80 16.73
CA TYR A 261 41.49 -27.35 16.72
C TYR A 261 40.27 -26.78 17.44
N GLY A 262 39.47 -27.66 18.07
CA GLY A 262 38.31 -27.24 18.87
C GLY A 262 38.74 -26.34 20.04
N ASN A 263 37.95 -25.32 20.34
CA ASN A 263 38.22 -24.26 21.35
C ASN A 263 39.51 -23.42 21.11
N TRP A 264 40.32 -23.75 20.11
CA TRP A 264 41.48 -23.00 19.73
C TRP A 264 41.22 -22.09 18.53
N ALA A 265 40.66 -22.61 17.48
CA ALA A 265 40.34 -21.82 16.29
C ALA A 265 38.99 -21.07 16.47
N PRO A 266 38.94 -19.78 16.07
CA PRO A 266 37.68 -19.03 16.10
C PRO A 266 36.59 -19.72 15.25
N VAL A 267 35.38 -19.76 15.76
CA VAL A 267 34.20 -20.30 15.07
C VAL A 267 33.37 -19.14 14.49
N PRO A 268 33.38 -18.91 13.17
CA PRO A 268 32.67 -17.78 12.55
C PRO A 268 31.19 -17.72 12.91
N GLY A 269 30.51 -18.88 12.96
CA GLY A 269 29.12 -18.95 13.38
C GLY A 269 28.86 -18.43 14.80
N GLN A 270 29.78 -18.74 15.75
CA GLN A 270 29.68 -18.22 17.12
C GLN A 270 29.92 -16.70 17.16
N ILE A 271 30.86 -16.21 16.38
CA ILE A 271 31.16 -14.77 16.31
C ILE A 271 29.97 -14.00 15.74
N ILE A 272 29.34 -14.50 14.65
CA ILE A 272 28.15 -13.89 14.07
C ILE A 272 26.99 -13.88 15.08
N ALA A 273 26.75 -15.00 15.77
CA ALA A 273 25.70 -15.08 16.78
C ALA A 273 25.91 -14.05 17.91
N ASN A 274 27.14 -13.92 18.40
CA ASN A 274 27.48 -12.94 19.43
C ASN A 274 27.31 -11.49 18.93
N LEU A 275 27.74 -11.18 17.69
CA LEU A 275 27.56 -9.87 17.08
C LEU A 275 26.08 -9.50 16.98
N ILE A 276 25.25 -10.37 16.43
CA ILE A 276 23.81 -10.13 16.28
C ILE A 276 23.17 -9.95 17.68
N SER A 277 23.51 -10.79 18.62
CA SER A 277 22.99 -10.73 20.01
C SER A 277 23.41 -9.43 20.72
N SER A 278 24.55 -8.86 20.39
CA SER A 278 25.01 -7.59 20.98
C SER A 278 24.30 -6.36 20.42
N MET A 279 23.61 -6.48 19.28
CA MET A 279 22.98 -5.33 18.61
C MET A 279 21.60 -4.96 19.18
N LYS A 280 20.97 -5.85 19.93
CA LYS A 280 19.64 -5.62 20.53
C LYS A 280 19.59 -6.19 21.95
N ASP A 281 18.81 -5.54 22.81
CA ASP A 281 18.48 -6.10 24.13
C ASP A 281 17.30 -7.10 24.06
N ALA A 282 16.96 -7.68 25.21
CA ALA A 282 15.86 -8.63 25.32
C ALA A 282 14.47 -8.05 24.97
N ASN A 283 14.33 -6.73 24.98
CA ASN A 283 13.10 -6.02 24.64
C ASN A 283 13.09 -5.56 23.17
N GLY A 284 14.13 -5.90 22.39
CA GLY A 284 14.27 -5.51 20.99
C GLY A 284 14.82 -4.10 20.76
N LYS A 285 15.25 -3.38 21.82
CA LYS A 285 15.88 -2.08 21.67
C LYS A 285 17.25 -2.24 21.02
N VAL A 286 17.52 -1.44 20.00
CA VAL A 286 18.83 -1.44 19.32
C VAL A 286 19.89 -0.81 20.23
N LEU A 287 21.03 -1.47 20.37
CA LEU A 287 22.16 -1.05 21.24
C LEU A 287 23.30 -0.41 20.44
N VAL A 288 23.16 -0.26 19.14
CA VAL A 288 24.17 0.39 18.29
C VAL A 288 24.21 1.88 18.62
N ASN A 289 25.40 2.39 18.94
CA ASN A 289 25.58 3.80 19.26
C ASN A 289 25.10 4.70 18.11
N GLY A 290 24.41 5.78 18.47
CA GLY A 290 23.90 6.76 17.50
C GLY A 290 22.59 6.35 16.81
N PHE A 291 22.10 5.12 17.00
CA PHE A 291 20.89 4.65 16.30
C PHE A 291 19.64 5.49 16.59
N TYR A 292 19.54 6.04 17.78
CA TYR A 292 18.37 6.85 18.21
C TYR A 292 18.66 8.36 18.31
N ASP A 293 19.86 8.82 17.94
CA ASP A 293 20.27 10.22 18.19
C ASP A 293 19.39 11.26 17.49
N THR A 294 18.78 10.90 16.37
CA THR A 294 17.89 11.77 15.59
C THR A 294 16.42 11.44 15.77
N VAL A 295 16.08 10.51 16.66
CA VAL A 295 14.68 10.13 16.91
C VAL A 295 13.99 11.17 17.78
N GLU A 296 13.01 11.85 17.20
CA GLU A 296 12.18 12.78 17.94
C GLU A 296 11.03 12.07 18.65
N PRO A 297 10.67 12.49 19.87
CA PRO A 297 9.54 11.91 20.58
C PRO A 297 8.22 12.28 19.88
N LEU A 298 7.27 11.35 19.90
CA LEU A 298 5.94 11.62 19.39
C LEU A 298 5.33 12.84 20.12
N SER A 299 4.74 13.75 19.36
CA SER A 299 3.94 14.87 19.89
C SER A 299 2.67 14.33 20.57
N GLU A 300 2.04 15.19 21.38
CA GLU A 300 0.77 14.84 22.01
C GLU A 300 -0.34 14.56 20.97
N PHE A 301 -0.36 15.33 19.89
CA PHE A 301 -1.30 15.11 18.77
C PHE A 301 -1.09 13.74 18.12
N GLU A 302 0.13 13.35 17.81
CA GLU A 302 0.42 12.05 17.21
C GLU A 302 0.03 10.89 18.13
N ARG A 303 0.31 11.00 19.44
CA ARG A 303 -0.12 9.99 20.42
C ARG A 303 -1.64 9.86 20.47
N LEU A 304 -2.35 10.98 20.41
CA LEU A 304 -3.81 10.99 20.39
C LEU A 304 -4.36 10.33 19.13
N GLU A 305 -3.79 10.63 17.95
CA GLU A 305 -4.23 10.02 16.69
C GLU A 305 -3.92 8.51 16.65
N LEU A 306 -2.74 8.10 17.09
CA LEU A 306 -2.38 6.68 17.20
C LEU A 306 -3.30 5.91 18.15
N SER A 307 -3.74 6.54 19.26
CA SER A 307 -4.66 5.90 20.21
C SER A 307 -6.06 5.60 19.64
N LYS A 308 -6.43 6.20 18.52
CA LYS A 308 -7.70 5.96 17.81
C LYS A 308 -7.66 4.76 16.88
N ILE A 309 -6.46 4.22 16.59
CA ILE A 309 -6.31 3.07 15.71
C ILE A 309 -6.91 1.84 16.40
N PRO A 310 -7.77 1.07 15.71
CA PRO A 310 -8.32 -0.16 16.28
C PRO A 310 -7.21 -1.15 16.66
N ASP A 311 -7.28 -1.70 17.88
CA ASP A 311 -6.39 -2.78 18.28
C ASP A 311 -6.80 -4.09 17.60
N VAL A 312 -5.89 -4.68 16.87
CA VAL A 312 -6.07 -5.95 16.14
C VAL A 312 -5.03 -7.00 16.54
N ASP A 313 -4.25 -6.75 17.57
CA ASP A 313 -3.12 -7.61 18.00
C ASP A 313 -3.53 -9.06 18.22
N GLN A 314 -4.63 -9.30 18.94
CA GLN A 314 -5.09 -10.66 19.24
C GLN A 314 -5.57 -11.39 17.97
N GLN A 315 -6.22 -10.67 17.08
CA GLN A 315 -6.63 -11.21 15.77
C GLN A 315 -5.41 -11.63 14.97
N LEU A 316 -4.42 -10.72 14.83
CA LEU A 316 -3.18 -10.99 14.10
C LEU A 316 -2.38 -12.15 14.69
N LYS A 317 -2.22 -12.20 16.02
CA LYS A 317 -1.53 -13.32 16.68
C LYS A 317 -2.18 -14.65 16.34
N LYS A 318 -3.52 -14.71 16.39
CA LYS A 318 -4.26 -15.92 16.04
C LYS A 318 -4.10 -16.30 14.55
N GLU A 319 -4.23 -15.33 13.63
CA GLU A 319 -4.10 -15.55 12.20
C GLU A 319 -2.68 -16.02 11.81
N LEU A 320 -1.67 -15.49 12.49
CA LEU A 320 -0.26 -15.81 12.25
C LEU A 320 0.28 -16.98 13.08
N GLY A 321 -0.54 -17.60 13.93
CA GLY A 321 -0.12 -18.71 14.79
C GLY A 321 0.92 -18.29 15.85
N LEU A 322 0.88 -17.05 16.32
CA LEU A 322 1.80 -16.48 17.32
C LEU A 322 1.24 -16.56 18.76
N VAL A 323 0.40 -17.54 19.05
CA VAL A 323 -0.21 -17.78 20.36
C VAL A 323 0.50 -18.91 21.10
#